data_6e310aa42f869e1711f35e0886de0ece
#
_entry.id   6e310aa42f869e1711f35e0886de0ece
#
_cell.length_a   1.000
_cell.length_b   1.000
_cell.length_c   1.000
_cell.angle_alpha   90.00
_cell.angle_beta   90.00
_cell.angle_gamma   90.00
#
_symmetry.space_group_name_H-M   'P 1'
#
loop_
_entity.id
_entity.type
_entity.pdbx_description
1 polymer ?
#
loop_
_entity_poly.entity_id
_entity_poly.type
_entity_poly.pdbx_seq_one_letter_code
_entity_poly.pdbx_strand_id
1 'polypeptide(L)'
;TAIRNEFKEKIESELAMGFETRPVQANTEEELEDVFAAKPAMQDVKVLDRLDDNNAGSEKRLIDAIGEGLKQSMQQHPNLILMGQDIAEYGGAFKITEGFVQEFGKERVRNTPLCESAIVGAALGLSLKGFKSMMEMQFADFVTVGFNQIVNNLAKIYYRWGQNADVVIRMPTGGGVGAGPFHSQSNEAWFVHTPGLKVVYPSTPADAKGLLIAAINDPNPVMYFEHKALYRSVSGPVPEHYYEIEIGKARLVQSGDDISIITYGAGVHWAMDYTKNHPDISIYILDLRTLLPLDYTAIKDAVKATGKVLLLHEDTLIGGIGGEIAAWIAEH
;
A
#
# COMPACT_ATOMS: atom_id res chain seq x y z
N THR A 1 22.22 20.08 -50.42
CA THR A 1 22.75 21.18 -49.62
C THR A 1 23.61 20.63 -48.51
N ALA A 2 24.62 21.38 -48.01
CA ALA A 2 25.60 20.94 -47.01
C ALA A 2 24.93 20.31 -45.76
N ILE A 3 23.93 20.94 -45.20
CA ILE A 3 23.18 20.45 -44.02
C ILE A 3 22.58 19.05 -44.28
N ARG A 4 21.98 18.83 -45.45
CA ARG A 4 21.38 17.54 -45.79
C ARG A 4 22.43 16.42 -45.89
N ASN A 5 23.61 16.72 -46.40
CA ASN A 5 24.70 15.77 -46.50
C ASN A 5 25.30 15.44 -45.10
N GLU A 6 25.46 16.48 -44.26
CA GLU A 6 25.92 16.31 -42.88
C GLU A 6 24.98 15.39 -42.07
N PHE A 7 23.67 15.61 -42.14
CA PHE A 7 22.71 14.72 -41.49
C PHE A 7 22.72 13.29 -42.05
N LYS A 8 22.91 13.15 -43.38
CA LYS A 8 22.99 11.83 -43.99
C LYS A 8 24.21 11.06 -43.52
N GLU A 9 25.38 11.70 -43.47
CA GLU A 9 26.62 11.10 -43.01
C GLU A 9 26.52 10.71 -41.52
N LYS A 10 25.90 11.57 -40.68
CA LYS A 10 25.66 11.28 -39.27
C LYS A 10 24.73 10.09 -39.08
N ILE A 11 23.63 10.02 -39.82
CA ILE A 11 22.68 8.90 -39.75
C ILE A 11 23.37 7.60 -40.19
N GLU A 12 24.13 7.61 -41.28
CA GLU A 12 24.85 6.43 -41.77
C GLU A 12 25.90 5.94 -40.75
N SER A 13 26.63 6.86 -40.13
CA SER A 13 27.60 6.54 -39.08
C SER A 13 26.95 5.94 -37.83
N GLU A 14 25.83 6.51 -37.35
CA GLU A 14 25.13 6.01 -36.17
C GLU A 14 24.42 4.66 -36.45
N LEU A 15 23.91 4.46 -37.66
CA LEU A 15 23.37 3.17 -38.08
C LEU A 15 24.46 2.08 -38.13
N ALA A 16 25.64 2.39 -38.65
CA ALA A 16 26.75 1.45 -38.65
C ALA A 16 27.13 1.01 -37.22
N MET A 17 27.25 1.96 -36.30
CA MET A 17 27.47 1.65 -34.87
C MET A 17 26.35 0.79 -34.27
N GLY A 18 25.10 1.08 -34.61
CA GLY A 18 23.95 0.29 -34.16
C GLY A 18 23.98 -1.15 -34.68
N PHE A 19 24.37 -1.37 -35.94
CA PHE A 19 24.49 -2.71 -36.51
C PHE A 19 25.70 -3.53 -35.98
N GLU A 20 26.72 -2.85 -35.48
CA GLU A 20 27.88 -3.50 -34.81
C GLU A 20 27.58 -3.84 -33.37
N THR A 21 26.54 -3.28 -32.78
CA THR A 21 26.12 -3.56 -31.39
C THR A 21 25.56 -4.99 -31.29
N ARG A 22 25.99 -5.70 -30.27
CA ARG A 22 25.42 -7.04 -30.02
C ARG A 22 23.90 -6.94 -29.77
N PRO A 23 23.11 -7.89 -30.33
CA PRO A 23 21.68 -7.96 -30.01
C PRO A 23 21.45 -7.99 -28.50
N VAL A 24 20.49 -7.22 -28.04
CA VAL A 24 20.05 -7.27 -26.63
C VAL A 24 19.52 -8.67 -26.35
N GLN A 25 20.07 -9.32 -25.34
CA GLN A 25 19.58 -10.60 -24.84
C GLN A 25 18.78 -10.31 -23.58
N ALA A 26 17.50 -10.70 -23.61
CA ALA A 26 16.65 -10.58 -22.43
C ALA A 26 17.11 -11.59 -21.35
N ASN A 27 17.12 -11.15 -20.11
CA ASN A 27 17.33 -11.96 -18.92
C ASN A 27 16.13 -11.80 -18.00
N THR A 28 15.34 -12.85 -17.86
CA THR A 28 14.10 -12.81 -17.09
C THR A 28 14.34 -12.45 -15.62
N GLU A 29 15.43 -12.89 -15.03
CA GLU A 29 15.76 -12.58 -13.64
C GLU A 29 16.03 -11.07 -13.47
N GLU A 30 16.83 -10.47 -14.34
CA GLU A 30 17.09 -9.02 -14.34
C GLU A 30 15.80 -8.22 -14.61
N GLU A 31 14.96 -8.67 -15.55
CA GLU A 31 13.69 -7.99 -15.85
C GLU A 31 12.71 -8.01 -14.65
N LEU A 32 12.69 -9.08 -13.86
CA LEU A 32 11.85 -9.18 -12.67
C LEU A 32 12.38 -8.28 -11.52
N GLU A 33 13.69 -8.09 -11.41
CA GLU A 33 14.29 -7.18 -10.45
C GLU A 33 14.01 -5.70 -10.78
N ASP A 34 13.85 -5.36 -12.05
CA ASP A 34 13.58 -4.00 -12.51
C ASP A 34 12.13 -3.54 -12.33
N VAL A 35 11.24 -4.35 -11.74
CA VAL A 35 9.83 -3.99 -11.52
C VAL A 35 9.67 -2.92 -10.44
N PHE A 36 10.54 -2.92 -9.43
CA PHE A 36 10.46 -2.00 -8.29
C PHE A 36 11.76 -1.24 -8.07
N ALA A 37 11.62 0.07 -7.80
CA ALA A 37 12.74 0.88 -7.34
C ALA A 37 13.21 0.39 -5.96
N ALA A 38 14.53 0.31 -5.77
CA ALA A 38 15.11 -0.02 -4.48
C ALA A 38 14.77 1.07 -3.45
N LYS A 39 14.28 0.66 -2.27
CA LYS A 39 14.02 1.59 -1.17
C LYS A 39 15.35 2.09 -0.60
N PRO A 40 15.58 3.41 -0.55
CA PRO A 40 16.77 3.96 0.11
C PRO A 40 16.77 3.62 1.60
N ALA A 41 17.92 3.31 2.16
CA ALA A 41 18.07 3.19 3.60
C ALA A 41 17.81 4.56 4.26
N MET A 42 16.79 4.64 5.10
CA MET A 42 16.52 5.83 5.88
C MET A 42 17.36 5.80 7.16
N GLN A 43 18.21 6.82 7.36
CA GLN A 43 18.93 7.00 8.61
C GLN A 43 17.93 7.48 9.68
N ASP A 44 18.04 6.91 10.87
CA ASP A 44 17.26 7.30 12.06
C ASP A 44 15.76 6.94 12.08
N VAL A 45 15.28 6.12 11.15
CA VAL A 45 13.91 5.58 11.24
C VAL A 45 13.94 4.16 11.81
N LYS A 46 13.26 3.98 12.94
CA LYS A 46 13.15 2.67 13.58
C LYS A 46 12.15 1.80 12.81
N VAL A 47 12.57 0.62 12.42
CA VAL A 47 11.68 -0.42 11.88
C VAL A 47 11.22 -1.32 13.02
N LEU A 48 9.92 -1.52 13.17
CA LEU A 48 9.33 -2.38 14.20
C LEU A 48 8.74 -3.63 13.55
N ASP A 49 9.15 -4.80 13.99
CA ASP A 49 8.53 -6.07 13.58
C ASP A 49 7.22 -6.30 14.33
N ARG A 50 7.22 -5.96 15.62
CA ARG A 50 6.08 -6.07 16.53
C ARG A 50 6.15 -5.01 17.64
N LEU A 51 5.03 -4.74 18.25
CA LEU A 51 5.00 -4.00 19.52
C LEU A 51 5.45 -4.92 20.67
N ASP A 52 6.29 -4.38 21.51
CA ASP A 52 6.64 -4.96 22.82
C ASP A 52 6.29 -3.94 23.92
N ASP A 53 6.41 -4.34 25.18
CA ASP A 53 6.10 -3.48 26.32
C ASP A 53 6.89 -2.16 26.34
N ASN A 54 8.08 -2.15 25.73
CA ASN A 54 8.94 -0.96 25.64
C ASN A 54 8.51 0.01 24.53
N ASN A 55 7.71 -0.45 23.57
CA ASN A 55 7.22 0.31 22.42
C ASN A 55 5.70 0.50 22.43
N ALA A 56 5.01 0.13 23.50
CA ALA A 56 3.55 0.10 23.53
C ALA A 56 2.91 1.46 23.22
N GLY A 57 3.48 2.57 23.73
CA GLY A 57 2.93 3.91 23.50
C GLY A 57 1.58 4.15 24.17
N SER A 58 0.78 5.06 23.61
CA SER A 58 -0.56 5.42 24.12
C SER A 58 -1.67 4.72 23.34
N GLU A 59 -2.80 4.48 24.01
CA GLU A 59 -4.00 3.90 23.39
C GLU A 59 -4.60 4.87 22.37
N LYS A 60 -4.76 4.42 21.11
CA LYS A 60 -5.34 5.22 20.02
C LYS A 60 -6.29 4.37 19.18
N ARG A 61 -7.32 5.02 18.62
CA ARG A 61 -8.15 4.40 17.59
C ARG A 61 -7.35 4.27 16.30
N LEU A 62 -7.74 3.35 15.43
CA LEU A 62 -7.09 3.14 14.13
C LEU A 62 -7.05 4.44 13.31
N ILE A 63 -8.14 5.19 13.27
CA ILE A 63 -8.22 6.47 12.56
C ILE A 63 -7.26 7.53 13.11
N ASP A 64 -7.11 7.60 14.44
CA ASP A 64 -6.24 8.58 15.09
C ASP A 64 -4.75 8.24 14.83
N ALA A 65 -4.41 6.95 14.79
CA ALA A 65 -3.08 6.47 14.45
C ALA A 65 -2.69 6.78 13.00
N ILE A 66 -3.63 6.65 12.05
CA ILE A 66 -3.45 7.07 10.65
C ILE A 66 -3.18 8.58 10.56
N GLY A 67 -4.02 9.39 11.23
CA GLY A 67 -3.86 10.85 11.27
C GLY A 67 -2.51 11.27 11.84
N GLU A 68 -2.08 10.63 12.94
CA GLU A 68 -0.78 10.88 13.54
C GLU A 68 0.38 10.50 12.62
N GLY A 69 0.34 9.31 12.01
CA GLY A 69 1.36 8.88 11.05
C GLY A 69 1.49 9.83 9.87
N LEU A 70 0.36 10.29 9.34
CA LEU A 70 0.32 11.25 8.25
C LEU A 70 0.88 12.61 8.67
N LYS A 71 0.50 13.11 9.85
CA LYS A 71 1.00 14.36 10.41
C LYS A 71 2.52 14.32 10.62
N GLN A 72 3.03 13.26 11.23
CA GLN A 72 4.46 13.07 11.43
C GLN A 72 5.22 12.97 10.09
N SER A 73 4.64 12.31 9.10
CA SER A 73 5.23 12.26 7.75
C SER A 73 5.28 13.63 7.07
N MET A 74 4.27 14.48 7.26
CA MET A 74 4.30 15.85 6.76
C MET A 74 5.35 16.74 7.46
N GLN A 75 5.61 16.48 8.74
CA GLN A 75 6.68 17.15 9.49
C GLN A 75 8.05 16.68 9.02
N GLN A 76 8.21 15.37 8.79
CA GLN A 76 9.47 14.77 8.32
C GLN A 76 9.81 15.15 6.87
N HIS A 77 8.80 15.26 5.99
CA HIS A 77 8.98 15.51 4.57
C HIS A 77 8.37 16.86 4.14
N PRO A 78 9.17 17.95 4.06
CA PRO A 78 8.69 19.25 3.59
C PRO A 78 8.12 19.22 2.16
N ASN A 79 8.53 18.25 1.33
CA ASN A 79 8.09 18.03 -0.04
C ASN A 79 6.88 17.07 -0.15
N LEU A 80 6.26 16.65 0.95
CA LEU A 80 5.04 15.81 0.92
C LEU A 80 3.81 16.72 0.67
N ILE A 81 3.07 16.39 -0.38
CA ILE A 81 1.82 17.07 -0.77
C ILE A 81 0.64 16.10 -0.57
N LEU A 82 -0.37 16.56 0.15
CA LEU A 82 -1.64 15.85 0.30
C LEU A 82 -2.67 16.40 -0.68
N MET A 83 -3.37 15.53 -1.38
CA MET A 83 -4.43 15.90 -2.33
C MET A 83 -5.64 15.00 -2.16
N GLY A 84 -6.82 15.56 -2.32
CA GLY A 84 -8.07 14.81 -2.28
C GLY A 84 -9.27 15.74 -2.20
N GLN A 85 -10.45 15.15 -2.22
CA GLN A 85 -11.70 15.87 -2.13
C GLN A 85 -11.99 16.22 -0.66
N ASP A 86 -12.26 17.48 -0.38
CA ASP A 86 -12.62 18.03 0.94
C ASP A 86 -11.59 17.78 2.06
N ILE A 87 -10.33 17.46 1.74
CA ILE A 87 -9.30 17.12 2.73
C ILE A 87 -8.69 18.34 3.43
N ALA A 88 -8.82 19.55 2.87
CA ALA A 88 -8.25 20.77 3.43
C ALA A 88 -9.11 21.32 4.60
N GLU A 89 -9.98 22.30 4.35
CA GLU A 89 -10.74 22.98 5.40
C GLU A 89 -11.72 22.04 6.12
N TYR A 90 -12.32 21.10 5.39
CA TYR A 90 -13.27 20.15 5.98
C TYR A 90 -12.59 18.99 6.73
N GLY A 91 -11.36 18.65 6.37
CA GLY A 91 -10.56 17.58 7.02
C GLY A 91 -10.86 16.17 6.52
N GLY A 92 -11.43 16.03 5.32
CA GLY A 92 -11.78 14.75 4.70
C GLY A 92 -13.10 14.15 5.20
N ALA A 93 -13.61 13.16 4.49
CA ALA A 93 -14.88 12.48 4.82
C ALA A 93 -14.87 11.83 6.22
N PHE A 94 -13.71 11.39 6.68
CA PHE A 94 -13.52 10.72 7.98
C PHE A 94 -12.79 11.58 9.01
N LYS A 95 -12.43 12.84 8.68
CA LYS A 95 -11.75 13.80 9.57
C LYS A 95 -10.28 13.45 9.90
N ILE A 96 -9.61 12.71 9.04
CA ILE A 96 -8.21 12.32 9.23
C ILE A 96 -7.26 13.50 9.07
N THR A 97 -7.57 14.42 8.15
CA THR A 97 -6.76 15.61 7.85
C THR A 97 -7.30 16.90 8.49
N GLU A 98 -8.19 16.79 9.48
CA GLU A 98 -8.71 17.95 10.21
C GLU A 98 -7.59 18.75 10.88
N GLY A 99 -7.54 20.05 10.65
CA GLY A 99 -6.49 20.94 11.16
C GLY A 99 -5.19 20.97 10.35
N PHE A 100 -5.01 20.09 9.36
CA PHE A 100 -3.76 20.03 8.60
C PHE A 100 -3.52 21.26 7.72
N VAL A 101 -4.55 21.81 7.11
CA VAL A 101 -4.39 23.02 6.29
C VAL A 101 -3.94 24.23 7.11
N GLN A 102 -4.34 24.31 8.39
CA GLN A 102 -3.92 25.37 9.30
C GLN A 102 -2.44 25.21 9.69
N GLU A 103 -1.98 23.97 9.86
CA GLU A 103 -0.59 23.66 10.28
C GLU A 103 0.40 23.70 9.10
N PHE A 104 0.03 23.11 7.95
CA PHE A 104 0.94 22.89 6.82
C PHE A 104 0.68 23.81 5.63
N GLY A 105 -0.40 24.56 5.63
CA GLY A 105 -0.77 25.48 4.56
C GLY A 105 -1.44 24.82 3.35
N LYS A 106 -2.13 25.65 2.54
CA LYS A 106 -2.88 25.24 1.35
C LYS A 106 -1.99 24.70 0.23
N GLU A 107 -0.73 25.07 0.21
CA GLU A 107 0.23 24.58 -0.79
C GLU A 107 0.54 23.09 -0.60
N ARG A 108 0.41 22.59 0.63
CA ARG A 108 0.70 21.20 0.99
C ARG A 108 -0.54 20.35 1.27
N VAL A 109 -1.68 20.96 1.60
CA VAL A 109 -2.95 20.26 1.85
C VAL A 109 -4.00 20.84 0.90
N ARG A 110 -4.30 20.09 -0.17
CA ARG A 110 -5.03 20.60 -1.32
C ARG A 110 -6.36 19.92 -1.54
N ASN A 111 -7.44 20.70 -1.52
CA ASN A 111 -8.69 20.23 -2.08
C ASN A 111 -8.59 20.10 -3.60
N THR A 112 -9.21 19.08 -4.14
CA THR A 112 -9.31 18.85 -5.58
C THR A 112 -10.79 18.81 -6.00
N PRO A 113 -11.09 19.09 -7.27
CA PRO A 113 -12.39 18.73 -7.85
C PRO A 113 -12.62 17.21 -7.85
N LEU A 114 -13.84 16.77 -8.14
CA LEU A 114 -14.22 15.37 -8.40
C LEU A 114 -13.63 14.91 -9.74
N CYS A 115 -12.37 14.47 -9.73
CA CYS A 115 -11.67 14.04 -10.95
C CYS A 115 -10.51 13.09 -10.61
N GLU A 116 -10.81 11.92 -10.08
CA GLU A 116 -9.85 10.95 -9.52
C GLU A 116 -8.73 10.61 -10.51
N SER A 117 -9.04 10.46 -11.79
CA SER A 117 -8.01 10.22 -12.82
C SER A 117 -7.00 11.36 -12.90
N ALA A 118 -7.46 12.61 -12.85
CA ALA A 118 -6.57 13.77 -12.89
C ALA A 118 -5.77 13.92 -11.61
N ILE A 119 -6.34 13.57 -10.46
CA ILE A 119 -5.65 13.60 -9.16
C ILE A 119 -4.49 12.59 -9.14
N VAL A 120 -4.74 11.35 -9.60
CA VAL A 120 -3.67 10.32 -9.73
C VAL A 120 -2.58 10.79 -10.69
N GLY A 121 -2.96 11.34 -11.85
CA GLY A 121 -2.00 11.88 -12.82
C GLY A 121 -1.18 13.05 -12.26
N ALA A 122 -1.81 13.93 -11.47
CA ALA A 122 -1.12 15.03 -10.80
C ALA A 122 -0.15 14.52 -9.72
N ALA A 123 -0.54 13.49 -8.95
CA ALA A 123 0.34 12.84 -7.97
C ALA A 123 1.60 12.26 -8.62
N LEU A 124 1.46 11.58 -9.76
CA LEU A 124 2.59 11.13 -10.56
C LEU A 124 3.45 12.30 -11.03
N GLY A 125 2.82 13.35 -11.59
CA GLY A 125 3.54 14.55 -12.05
C GLY A 125 4.34 15.24 -10.95
N LEU A 126 3.84 15.29 -9.72
CA LEU A 126 4.55 15.78 -8.55
C LEU A 126 5.75 14.90 -8.21
N SER A 127 5.57 13.57 -8.23
CA SER A 127 6.68 12.63 -8.00
C SER A 127 7.81 12.81 -9.01
N LEU A 128 7.49 13.00 -10.30
CA LEU A 128 8.49 13.29 -11.35
C LEU A 128 9.26 14.60 -11.12
N LYS A 129 8.74 15.49 -10.26
CA LYS A 129 9.38 16.75 -9.85
C LYS A 129 10.04 16.68 -8.48
N GLY A 130 10.20 15.48 -7.91
CA GLY A 130 10.87 15.26 -6.63
C GLY A 130 10.01 15.53 -5.40
N PHE A 131 8.69 15.63 -5.56
CA PHE A 131 7.77 15.67 -4.44
C PHE A 131 7.30 14.25 -4.08
N LYS A 132 6.96 14.05 -2.82
CA LYS A 132 6.15 12.93 -2.38
C LYS A 132 4.68 13.30 -2.44
N SER A 133 3.83 12.38 -2.86
CA SER A 133 2.41 12.64 -2.99
C SER A 133 1.59 11.60 -2.23
N MET A 134 0.69 12.04 -1.39
CA MET A 134 -0.37 11.22 -0.87
C MET A 134 -1.71 11.75 -1.37
N MET A 135 -2.48 10.90 -2.01
CA MET A 135 -3.83 11.23 -2.39
C MET A 135 -4.85 10.38 -1.61
N GLU A 136 -5.95 11.02 -1.24
CA GLU A 136 -7.09 10.35 -0.61
C GLU A 136 -8.21 10.15 -1.64
N MET A 137 -8.59 8.89 -1.85
CA MET A 137 -9.90 8.56 -2.38
C MET A 137 -10.91 8.69 -1.22
N GLN A 138 -12.05 9.36 -1.41
CA GLN A 138 -13.05 9.42 -0.35
C GLN A 138 -13.55 8.01 0.03
N PHE A 139 -13.66 7.14 -0.97
CA PHE A 139 -13.94 5.71 -0.83
C PHE A 139 -13.17 4.94 -1.89
N ALA A 140 -12.73 3.72 -1.56
CA ALA A 140 -12.06 2.83 -2.50
C ALA A 140 -12.91 2.53 -3.75
N ASP A 141 -14.23 2.57 -3.61
CA ASP A 141 -15.20 2.39 -4.70
C ASP A 141 -14.96 3.33 -5.88
N PHE A 142 -14.48 4.56 -5.63
CA PHE A 142 -14.26 5.59 -6.66
C PHE A 142 -12.92 5.44 -7.40
N VAL A 143 -12.06 4.53 -6.95
CA VAL A 143 -10.75 4.30 -7.59
C VAL A 143 -10.87 3.87 -9.04
N THR A 144 -12.00 3.29 -9.45
CA THR A 144 -12.28 2.90 -10.83
C THR A 144 -12.14 4.04 -11.84
N VAL A 145 -12.46 5.27 -11.43
CA VAL A 145 -12.29 6.47 -12.28
C VAL A 145 -10.80 6.76 -12.56
N GLY A 146 -9.92 6.46 -11.60
CA GLY A 146 -8.47 6.61 -11.72
C GLY A 146 -7.73 5.35 -12.20
N PHE A 147 -8.43 4.24 -12.46
CA PHE A 147 -7.84 2.92 -12.70
C PHE A 147 -6.77 2.92 -13.78
N ASN A 148 -7.05 3.54 -14.95
CA ASN A 148 -6.07 3.63 -16.03
C ASN A 148 -4.77 4.33 -15.61
N GLN A 149 -4.85 5.41 -14.83
CA GLN A 149 -3.66 6.12 -14.34
C GLN A 149 -2.84 5.26 -13.37
N ILE A 150 -3.50 4.43 -12.59
CA ILE A 150 -2.83 3.54 -11.64
C ILE A 150 -2.15 2.38 -12.38
N VAL A 151 -2.89 1.60 -13.16
CA VAL A 151 -2.38 0.34 -13.73
C VAL A 151 -1.50 0.54 -14.97
N ASN A 152 -1.69 1.62 -15.73
CA ASN A 152 -0.92 1.88 -16.95
C ASN A 152 0.19 2.92 -16.78
N ASN A 153 0.07 3.84 -15.81
CA ASN A 153 1.07 4.87 -15.59
C ASN A 153 1.87 4.62 -14.31
N LEU A 154 1.25 4.68 -13.12
CA LEU A 154 1.97 4.51 -11.84
C LEU A 154 2.70 3.17 -11.77
N ALA A 155 2.01 2.07 -12.05
CA ALA A 155 2.56 0.73 -11.91
C ALA A 155 3.74 0.44 -12.85
N LYS A 156 3.78 1.08 -14.02
CA LYS A 156 4.73 0.73 -15.09
C LYS A 156 5.85 1.73 -15.29
N ILE A 157 5.81 2.88 -14.61
CA ILE A 157 6.75 3.97 -14.91
C ILE A 157 8.18 3.60 -14.56
N TYR A 158 8.39 2.88 -13.45
CA TYR A 158 9.73 2.44 -13.07
C TYR A 158 10.26 1.42 -14.07
N TYR A 159 9.53 0.34 -14.32
CA TYR A 159 9.92 -0.69 -15.29
C TYR A 159 10.22 -0.13 -16.68
N ARG A 160 9.45 0.88 -17.11
CA ARG A 160 9.61 1.45 -18.47
C ARG A 160 10.75 2.45 -18.59
N TRP A 161 11.01 3.25 -17.54
CA TRP A 161 11.94 4.39 -17.60
C TRP A 161 12.90 4.51 -16.41
N GLY A 162 12.87 3.59 -15.45
CA GLY A 162 13.65 3.70 -14.21
C GLY A 162 13.25 4.90 -13.34
N GLN A 163 12.04 5.43 -13.53
CA GLN A 163 11.56 6.61 -12.83
C GLN A 163 10.69 6.25 -11.64
N ASN A 164 11.08 6.70 -10.46
CA ASN A 164 10.31 6.50 -9.23
C ASN A 164 8.90 7.10 -9.32
N ALA A 165 7.96 6.51 -8.58
CA ALA A 165 6.64 7.03 -8.36
C ALA A 165 6.34 7.04 -6.84
N ASP A 166 6.80 8.08 -6.15
CA ASP A 166 6.61 8.32 -4.72
C ASP A 166 5.16 8.74 -4.44
N VAL A 167 4.21 7.83 -4.64
CA VAL A 167 2.77 8.08 -4.57
C VAL A 167 2.10 7.07 -3.65
N VAL A 168 1.37 7.57 -2.65
CA VAL A 168 0.48 6.75 -1.82
C VAL A 168 -0.97 7.09 -2.15
N ILE A 169 -1.79 6.07 -2.41
CA ILE A 169 -3.23 6.22 -2.60
C ILE A 169 -3.93 5.60 -1.39
N ARG A 170 -4.45 6.45 -0.50
CA ARG A 170 -5.26 6.01 0.65
C ARG A 170 -6.69 5.77 0.21
N MET A 171 -7.23 4.63 0.64
CA MET A 171 -8.55 4.17 0.19
C MET A 171 -9.37 3.59 1.35
N PRO A 172 -10.31 4.38 1.91
CA PRO A 172 -11.31 3.83 2.83
C PRO A 172 -12.16 2.78 2.13
N THR A 173 -12.12 1.52 2.61
CA THR A 173 -12.68 0.33 1.94
C THR A 173 -13.58 -0.48 2.88
N GLY A 174 -14.21 -1.54 2.36
CA GLY A 174 -14.95 -2.55 3.10
C GLY A 174 -16.38 -2.16 3.47
N GLY A 175 -17.15 -3.13 3.92
CA GLY A 175 -18.55 -2.99 4.35
C GLY A 175 -18.71 -2.59 5.82
N GLY A 176 -19.89 -2.92 6.38
CA GLY A 176 -20.18 -2.80 7.81
C GLY A 176 -20.62 -1.42 8.30
N VAL A 177 -20.62 -0.39 7.45
CA VAL A 177 -21.04 0.99 7.82
C VAL A 177 -22.44 1.38 7.32
N GLY A 178 -23.12 0.49 6.60
CA GLY A 178 -24.48 0.72 6.11
C GLY A 178 -24.62 1.75 4.98
N ALA A 179 -23.54 2.00 4.22
CA ALA A 179 -23.48 3.04 3.20
C ALA A 179 -23.92 2.57 1.78
N GLY A 180 -24.38 1.33 1.65
CA GLY A 180 -24.85 0.73 0.40
C GLY A 180 -23.73 0.32 -0.57
N PRO A 181 -24.09 -0.20 -1.76
CA PRO A 181 -23.13 -0.91 -2.64
C PRO A 181 -22.06 -0.01 -3.28
N PHE A 182 -22.31 1.30 -3.36
CA PHE A 182 -21.35 2.25 -3.94
C PHE A 182 -20.33 2.82 -2.94
N HIS A 183 -20.36 2.34 -1.69
CA HIS A 183 -19.46 2.79 -0.62
C HIS A 183 -19.00 1.63 0.29
N SER A 184 -19.11 0.39 -0.18
CA SER A 184 -18.89 -0.79 0.66
C SER A 184 -18.14 -1.90 -0.07
N GLN A 185 -17.49 -1.60 -1.19
CA GLN A 185 -16.75 -2.59 -1.95
C GLN A 185 -15.40 -2.89 -1.28
N SER A 186 -14.96 -4.14 -1.47
CA SER A 186 -13.58 -4.60 -1.26
C SER A 186 -12.99 -4.87 -2.64
N ASN A 187 -11.95 -4.15 -3.02
CA ASN A 187 -11.42 -4.16 -4.38
C ASN A 187 -9.89 -4.23 -4.44
N GLU A 188 -9.27 -4.66 -3.36
CA GLU A 188 -7.82 -4.79 -3.24
C GLU A 188 -7.22 -5.78 -4.25
N ALA A 189 -7.95 -6.84 -4.60
CA ALA A 189 -7.49 -7.85 -5.56
C ALA A 189 -7.20 -7.27 -6.96
N TRP A 190 -7.88 -6.20 -7.38
CA TRP A 190 -7.60 -5.54 -8.66
C TRP A 190 -6.16 -5.01 -8.74
N PHE A 191 -5.59 -4.61 -7.61
CA PHE A 191 -4.25 -4.02 -7.55
C PHE A 191 -3.18 -5.06 -7.22
N VAL A 192 -3.52 -6.12 -6.51
CA VAL A 192 -2.63 -7.27 -6.28
C VAL A 192 -2.23 -7.92 -7.63
N HIS A 193 -3.14 -7.93 -8.60
CA HIS A 193 -2.89 -8.43 -9.95
C HIS A 193 -2.00 -7.52 -10.81
N THR A 194 -1.57 -6.35 -10.31
CA THR A 194 -0.86 -5.34 -11.12
C THR A 194 0.60 -5.21 -10.67
N PRO A 195 1.58 -5.81 -11.39
CA PRO A 195 3.00 -5.65 -11.08
C PRO A 195 3.43 -4.18 -11.09
N GLY A 196 4.33 -3.81 -10.17
CA GLY A 196 4.80 -2.45 -9.97
C GLY A 196 4.03 -1.64 -8.93
N LEU A 197 2.91 -2.17 -8.40
CA LEU A 197 2.22 -1.63 -7.24
C LEU A 197 2.59 -2.39 -5.97
N LYS A 198 2.49 -1.72 -4.83
CA LYS A 198 2.45 -2.35 -3.51
C LYS A 198 1.05 -2.19 -2.93
N VAL A 199 0.55 -3.20 -2.22
CA VAL A 199 -0.80 -3.19 -1.64
C VAL A 199 -0.72 -3.49 -0.15
N VAL A 200 -1.16 -2.54 0.67
CA VAL A 200 -1.08 -2.56 2.13
C VAL A 200 -2.47 -2.47 2.74
N TYR A 201 -2.75 -3.28 3.75
CA TYR A 201 -4.06 -3.35 4.38
C TYR A 201 -3.94 -3.67 5.90
N PRO A 202 -3.68 -2.67 6.75
CA PRO A 202 -3.50 -2.86 8.19
C PRO A 202 -4.80 -3.26 8.91
N SER A 203 -4.64 -3.95 10.03
CA SER A 203 -5.73 -4.37 10.91
C SER A 203 -5.71 -3.69 12.30
N THR A 204 -4.57 -3.13 12.71
CA THR A 204 -4.38 -2.50 14.03
C THR A 204 -3.91 -1.06 13.93
N PRO A 205 -4.13 -0.23 14.98
CA PRO A 205 -3.67 1.16 14.99
C PRO A 205 -2.17 1.32 14.78
N ALA A 206 -1.36 0.48 15.45
CA ALA A 206 0.10 0.56 15.30
C ALA A 206 0.57 0.16 13.90
N ASP A 207 -0.01 -0.91 13.33
CA ASP A 207 0.29 -1.31 11.95
C ASP A 207 -0.15 -0.22 10.97
N ALA A 208 -1.31 0.40 11.20
CA ALA A 208 -1.81 1.47 10.33
C ALA A 208 -0.86 2.68 10.30
N LYS A 209 -0.36 3.13 11.46
CA LYS A 209 0.63 4.20 11.51
C LYS A 209 1.95 3.81 10.85
N GLY A 210 2.53 2.68 11.25
CA GLY A 210 3.86 2.26 10.80
C GLY A 210 3.92 1.91 9.32
N LEU A 211 2.88 1.24 8.79
CA LEU A 211 2.78 0.92 7.37
C LEU A 211 2.48 2.15 6.50
N LEU A 212 1.72 3.15 7.00
CA LEU A 212 1.51 4.41 6.28
C LEU A 212 2.82 5.20 6.15
N ILE A 213 3.59 5.27 7.22
CA ILE A 213 4.91 5.90 7.21
C ILE A 213 5.84 5.15 6.24
N ALA A 214 5.85 3.82 6.28
CA ALA A 214 6.63 3.01 5.36
C ALA A 214 6.22 3.21 3.89
N ALA A 215 4.92 3.35 3.63
CA ALA A 215 4.39 3.63 2.31
C ALA A 215 4.81 5.01 1.77
N ILE A 216 4.79 6.05 2.61
CA ILE A 216 5.23 7.40 2.23
C ILE A 216 6.75 7.44 1.98
N ASN A 217 7.52 6.62 2.68
CA ASN A 217 8.96 6.50 2.50
C ASN A 217 9.38 5.60 1.33
N ASP A 218 8.44 4.82 0.78
CA ASP A 218 8.71 3.92 -0.34
C ASP A 218 8.78 4.70 -1.67
N PRO A 219 9.74 4.44 -2.55
CA PRO A 219 9.86 5.09 -3.85
C PRO A 219 8.90 4.52 -4.91
N ASN A 220 8.10 3.51 -4.56
CA ASN A 220 7.15 2.86 -5.45
C ASN A 220 5.72 3.24 -5.08
N PRO A 221 4.76 3.13 -6.03
CA PRO A 221 3.37 3.44 -5.74
C PRO A 221 2.76 2.43 -4.77
N VAL A 222 2.11 2.93 -3.72
CA VAL A 222 1.47 2.12 -2.68
C VAL A 222 -0.03 2.37 -2.65
N MET A 223 -0.80 1.31 -2.83
CA MET A 223 -2.23 1.27 -2.62
C MET A 223 -2.48 0.95 -1.14
N TYR A 224 -2.94 1.92 -0.37
CA TYR A 224 -3.08 1.83 1.07
C TYR A 224 -4.56 1.73 1.45
N PHE A 225 -5.03 0.52 1.73
CA PHE A 225 -6.41 0.22 2.09
C PHE A 225 -6.67 0.39 3.58
N GLU A 226 -7.80 1.00 3.93
CA GLU A 226 -8.21 1.29 5.30
C GLU A 226 -9.65 0.84 5.54
N HIS A 227 -9.86 -0.20 6.32
CA HIS A 227 -11.21 -0.70 6.55
C HIS A 227 -12.04 0.27 7.41
N LYS A 228 -13.07 0.87 6.83
CA LYS A 228 -13.89 1.93 7.43
C LYS A 228 -14.53 1.54 8.77
N ALA A 229 -15.01 0.30 8.88
CA ALA A 229 -15.63 -0.17 10.13
C ALA A 229 -14.61 -0.24 11.28
N LEU A 230 -13.31 -0.41 10.99
CA LEU A 230 -12.25 -0.47 12.01
C LEU A 230 -11.82 0.92 12.51
N TYR A 231 -12.11 1.99 11.80
CA TYR A 231 -11.64 3.34 12.12
C TYR A 231 -11.87 3.76 13.56
N ARG A 232 -13.08 3.49 14.09
CA ARG A 232 -13.49 3.90 15.44
C ARG A 232 -13.82 2.74 16.38
N SER A 233 -13.90 1.52 15.84
CA SER A 233 -14.21 0.31 16.64
C SER A 233 -12.97 -0.37 17.18
N VAL A 234 -11.80 -0.13 16.57
CA VAL A 234 -10.55 -0.75 16.97
C VAL A 234 -9.63 0.30 17.59
N SER A 235 -9.20 0.02 18.82
CA SER A 235 -8.18 0.77 19.54
C SER A 235 -7.05 -0.15 19.96
N GLY A 236 -5.88 0.43 20.21
CA GLY A 236 -4.72 -0.29 20.69
C GLY A 236 -3.54 0.64 20.94
N PRO A 237 -2.46 0.13 21.55
CA PRO A 237 -1.28 0.89 21.85
C PRO A 237 -0.54 1.30 20.54
N VAL A 238 -0.11 2.56 20.48
CA VAL A 238 0.61 3.12 19.34
C VAL A 238 1.84 3.88 19.83
N PRO A 239 3.07 3.50 19.40
CA PRO A 239 4.26 4.25 19.73
C PRO A 239 4.18 5.71 19.26
N GLU A 240 4.60 6.65 20.09
CA GLU A 240 4.48 8.08 19.78
C GLU A 240 5.54 8.58 18.80
N HIS A 241 6.70 7.92 18.74
CA HIS A 241 7.77 8.28 17.82
C HIS A 241 7.43 7.92 16.36
N TYR A 242 8.18 8.47 15.42
CA TYR A 242 8.14 8.11 14.00
C TYR A 242 8.78 6.75 13.80
N TYR A 243 8.08 5.79 13.20
CA TYR A 243 8.56 4.43 12.94
C TYR A 243 7.93 3.83 11.71
N GLU A 244 8.58 2.84 11.14
CA GLU A 244 8.05 2.03 10.05
C GLU A 244 7.73 0.62 10.51
N ILE A 245 6.79 0.00 9.81
CA ILE A 245 6.61 -1.45 9.75
C ILE A 245 6.96 -1.86 8.32
N GLU A 246 7.75 -2.93 8.18
CA GLU A 246 8.24 -3.39 6.89
C GLU A 246 7.09 -3.87 6.00
N ILE A 247 6.98 -3.28 4.80
CA ILE A 247 6.03 -3.74 3.77
C ILE A 247 6.50 -5.10 3.25
N GLY A 248 5.58 -6.06 3.17
CA GLY A 248 5.88 -7.45 2.77
C GLY A 248 6.14 -8.39 3.94
N LYS A 249 5.87 -7.95 5.19
CA LYS A 249 5.98 -8.78 6.39
C LYS A 249 4.63 -8.97 7.06
N ALA A 250 4.23 -10.23 7.20
CA ALA A 250 3.05 -10.62 7.95
C ALA A 250 3.32 -10.58 9.46
N ARG A 251 2.25 -10.61 10.25
CA ARG A 251 2.31 -10.62 11.71
C ARG A 251 1.60 -11.85 12.27
N LEU A 252 2.30 -12.62 13.12
CA LEU A 252 1.65 -13.62 13.95
C LEU A 252 0.85 -12.91 15.04
N VAL A 253 -0.48 -13.03 14.98
CA VAL A 253 -1.41 -12.47 15.97
C VAL A 253 -1.55 -13.40 17.16
N GLN A 254 -1.70 -14.70 16.89
CA GLN A 254 -1.88 -15.74 17.88
C GLN A 254 -1.30 -17.05 17.36
N SER A 255 -0.59 -17.79 18.20
CA SER A 255 -0.15 -19.16 17.90
C SER A 255 -1.28 -20.15 18.19
N GLY A 256 -1.29 -21.29 17.50
CA GLY A 256 -2.27 -22.37 17.69
C GLY A 256 -1.88 -23.60 16.88
N ASP A 257 -2.48 -24.75 17.20
CA ASP A 257 -2.06 -26.05 16.70
C ASP A 257 -3.14 -26.80 15.88
N ASP A 258 -4.43 -26.38 15.95
CA ASP A 258 -5.53 -27.11 15.31
C ASP A 258 -5.81 -26.65 13.87
N ILE A 259 -5.80 -25.32 13.64
CA ILE A 259 -6.08 -24.70 12.33
C ILE A 259 -5.41 -23.34 12.23
N SER A 260 -4.90 -23.00 11.06
CA SER A 260 -4.39 -21.67 10.75
C SER A 260 -5.43 -20.85 10.00
N ILE A 261 -5.72 -19.64 10.48
CA ILE A 261 -6.49 -18.62 9.77
C ILE A 261 -5.50 -17.59 9.23
N ILE A 262 -5.40 -17.51 7.89
CA ILE A 262 -4.60 -16.50 7.19
C ILE A 262 -5.56 -15.43 6.69
N THR A 263 -5.34 -14.18 7.10
CA THR A 263 -6.31 -13.10 6.90
C THR A 263 -5.65 -11.71 6.90
N TYR A 264 -6.44 -10.66 6.74
CA TYR A 264 -6.02 -9.26 6.81
C TYR A 264 -7.21 -8.34 7.15
N GLY A 265 -6.94 -7.09 7.49
CA GLY A 265 -7.98 -6.08 7.74
C GLY A 265 -9.01 -6.52 8.78
N ALA A 266 -10.30 -6.43 8.45
CA ALA A 266 -11.39 -6.82 9.35
C ALA A 266 -11.39 -8.31 9.69
N GLY A 267 -10.91 -9.18 8.79
CA GLY A 267 -10.84 -10.61 9.00
C GLY A 267 -10.00 -11.02 10.21
N VAL A 268 -9.01 -10.22 10.58
CA VAL A 268 -8.20 -10.44 11.79
C VAL A 268 -9.08 -10.36 13.04
N HIS A 269 -9.94 -9.35 13.13
CA HIS A 269 -10.84 -9.16 14.26
C HIS A 269 -11.93 -10.23 14.31
N TRP A 270 -12.45 -10.67 13.17
CA TRP A 270 -13.40 -11.79 13.11
C TRP A 270 -12.77 -13.10 13.59
N ALA A 271 -11.52 -13.37 13.18
CA ALA A 271 -10.79 -14.54 13.67
C ALA A 271 -10.53 -14.48 15.18
N MET A 272 -10.11 -13.33 15.70
CA MET A 272 -9.89 -13.12 17.13
C MET A 272 -11.18 -13.27 17.95
N ASP A 273 -12.30 -12.74 17.48
CA ASP A 273 -13.59 -12.87 18.15
C ASP A 273 -14.10 -14.30 18.10
N TYR A 274 -13.90 -15.02 17.01
CA TYR A 274 -14.21 -16.45 16.92
C TYR A 274 -13.41 -17.24 17.96
N THR A 275 -12.11 -17.01 18.08
CA THR A 275 -11.24 -17.68 19.04
C THR A 275 -11.68 -17.45 20.49
N LYS A 276 -12.09 -16.24 20.86
CA LYS A 276 -12.61 -15.93 22.21
C LYS A 276 -13.86 -16.73 22.56
N ASN A 277 -14.71 -17.00 21.56
CA ASN A 277 -15.96 -17.72 21.73
C ASN A 277 -15.80 -19.25 21.60
N HIS A 278 -14.65 -19.75 21.13
CA HIS A 278 -14.35 -21.16 20.92
C HIS A 278 -12.97 -21.50 21.51
N PRO A 279 -12.78 -21.41 22.83
CA PRO A 279 -11.48 -21.63 23.49
C PRO A 279 -11.00 -23.08 23.44
N ASP A 280 -11.85 -23.99 23.02
CA ASP A 280 -11.58 -25.41 22.81
C ASP A 280 -10.83 -25.68 21.48
N ILE A 281 -10.73 -24.70 20.58
CA ILE A 281 -9.99 -24.80 19.32
C ILE A 281 -8.74 -23.95 19.39
N SER A 282 -7.58 -24.58 19.21
CA SER A 282 -6.27 -23.89 19.18
C SER A 282 -5.99 -23.31 17.80
N ILE A 283 -6.30 -22.01 17.63
CA ILE A 283 -6.25 -21.33 16.34
C ILE A 283 -4.95 -20.53 16.18
N TYR A 284 -4.22 -20.77 15.08
CA TYR A 284 -3.13 -19.92 14.61
C TYR A 284 -3.70 -18.81 13.77
N ILE A 285 -3.43 -17.53 14.09
CA ILE A 285 -3.92 -16.37 13.31
C ILE A 285 -2.72 -15.62 12.73
N LEU A 286 -2.66 -15.57 11.39
CA LEU A 286 -1.69 -14.79 10.64
C LEU A 286 -2.37 -13.59 9.98
N ASP A 287 -1.92 -12.39 10.35
CA ASP A 287 -2.30 -11.12 9.70
C ASP A 287 -1.29 -10.79 8.60
N LEU A 288 -1.74 -10.82 7.37
CA LEU A 288 -0.88 -10.55 6.20
C LEU A 288 -0.34 -9.11 6.16
N ARG A 289 -1.09 -8.12 6.64
CA ARG A 289 -0.77 -6.68 6.61
C ARG A 289 -0.47 -6.11 5.23
N THR A 290 0.17 -6.89 4.37
CA THR A 290 0.55 -6.55 3.00
C THR A 290 0.08 -7.64 2.06
N LEU A 291 -0.61 -7.26 0.98
CA LEU A 291 -1.13 -8.19 -0.02
C LEU A 291 -0.23 -8.27 -1.26
N LEU A 292 0.59 -7.23 -1.47
CA LEU A 292 1.64 -7.21 -2.49
C LEU A 292 2.80 -6.33 -2.01
N PRO A 293 4.02 -6.88 -1.81
CA PRO A 293 4.34 -8.31 -1.87
C PRO A 293 3.75 -9.11 -0.70
N LEU A 294 3.47 -10.39 -0.91
CA LEU A 294 3.07 -11.34 0.15
C LEU A 294 4.29 -11.88 0.90
N ASP A 295 4.12 -12.12 2.21
CA ASP A 295 5.09 -12.86 3.03
C ASP A 295 4.88 -14.37 2.89
N TYR A 296 5.37 -14.94 1.81
CA TYR A 296 5.28 -16.37 1.55
C TYR A 296 5.96 -17.24 2.62
N THR A 297 6.98 -16.71 3.28
CA THR A 297 7.64 -17.42 4.40
C THR A 297 6.69 -17.58 5.58
N ALA A 298 6.03 -16.50 6.00
CA ALA A 298 5.05 -16.55 7.09
C ALA A 298 3.82 -17.42 6.73
N ILE A 299 3.37 -17.37 5.47
CA ILE A 299 2.30 -18.25 4.96
C ILE A 299 2.72 -19.72 5.09
N LYS A 300 3.91 -20.08 4.63
CA LYS A 300 4.45 -21.44 4.74
C LYS A 300 4.57 -21.90 6.19
N ASP A 301 5.00 -21.03 7.07
CA ASP A 301 5.12 -21.35 8.50
C ASP A 301 3.74 -21.58 9.14
N ALA A 302 2.73 -20.78 8.79
CA ALA A 302 1.35 -20.98 9.23
C ALA A 302 0.77 -22.32 8.74
N VAL A 303 1.03 -22.69 7.48
CA VAL A 303 0.62 -24.01 6.91
C VAL A 303 1.26 -25.15 7.67
N LYS A 304 2.57 -25.06 7.92
CA LYS A 304 3.31 -26.12 8.65
C LYS A 304 2.91 -26.26 10.11
N ALA A 305 2.48 -25.17 10.75
CA ALA A 305 2.10 -25.17 12.15
C ALA A 305 0.92 -26.10 12.42
N THR A 306 -0.09 -26.13 11.54
CA THR A 306 -1.35 -26.85 11.81
C THR A 306 -1.73 -27.90 10.75
N GLY A 307 -1.19 -27.79 9.53
CA GLY A 307 -1.57 -28.63 8.40
C GLY A 307 -3.01 -28.41 7.88
N LYS A 308 -3.74 -27.45 8.43
CA LYS A 308 -5.10 -27.08 8.04
C LYS A 308 -5.19 -25.56 7.93
N VAL A 309 -5.69 -25.03 6.83
CA VAL A 309 -5.72 -23.59 6.57
C VAL A 309 -7.11 -23.14 6.18
N LEU A 310 -7.57 -22.05 6.80
CA LEU A 310 -8.70 -21.24 6.38
C LEU A 310 -8.15 -19.89 5.85
N LEU A 311 -8.42 -19.58 4.60
CA LEU A 311 -8.16 -18.25 4.02
C LEU A 311 -9.43 -17.40 4.22
N LEU A 312 -9.32 -16.34 5.00
CA LEU A 312 -10.45 -15.50 5.40
C LEU A 312 -10.27 -14.08 4.89
N HIS A 313 -11.19 -13.58 4.09
CA HIS A 313 -11.22 -12.18 3.66
C HIS A 313 -12.64 -11.73 3.31
N GLU A 314 -12.84 -10.41 3.28
CA GLU A 314 -14.13 -9.78 2.96
C GLU A 314 -14.37 -9.66 1.45
N ASP A 315 -13.31 -9.60 0.67
CA ASP A 315 -13.38 -9.51 -0.80
C ASP A 315 -14.13 -10.70 -1.41
N THR A 316 -14.51 -10.58 -2.67
CA THR A 316 -15.25 -11.62 -3.39
C THR A 316 -14.49 -12.95 -3.41
N LEU A 317 -15.22 -14.06 -3.30
CA LEU A 317 -14.62 -15.41 -3.36
C LEU A 317 -13.96 -15.68 -4.72
N ILE A 318 -14.59 -15.22 -5.80
CA ILE A 318 -14.05 -15.36 -7.16
C ILE A 318 -13.10 -14.19 -7.46
N GLY A 319 -11.84 -14.51 -7.70
CA GLY A 319 -10.81 -13.51 -8.04
C GLY A 319 -10.23 -12.74 -6.84
N GLY A 320 -10.65 -13.04 -5.60
CA GLY A 320 -10.01 -12.52 -4.41
C GLY A 320 -8.65 -13.17 -4.15
N ILE A 321 -7.81 -12.51 -3.33
CA ILE A 321 -6.42 -12.92 -3.04
C ILE A 321 -6.33 -14.32 -2.42
N GLY A 322 -7.39 -14.79 -1.74
CA GLY A 322 -7.43 -16.14 -1.16
C GLY A 322 -7.23 -17.25 -2.20
N GLY A 323 -7.72 -17.05 -3.43
CA GLY A 323 -7.50 -17.98 -4.53
C GLY A 323 -6.02 -18.13 -4.91
N GLU A 324 -5.28 -17.02 -4.98
CA GLU A 324 -3.84 -16.99 -5.24
C GLU A 324 -3.05 -17.67 -4.12
N ILE A 325 -3.35 -17.35 -2.88
CA ILE A 325 -2.69 -17.95 -1.71
C ILE A 325 -2.96 -19.47 -1.67
N ALA A 326 -4.20 -19.92 -1.97
CA ALA A 326 -4.54 -21.32 -2.02
C ALA A 326 -3.77 -22.06 -3.12
N ALA A 327 -3.65 -21.47 -4.31
CA ALA A 327 -2.87 -22.02 -5.42
C ALA A 327 -1.40 -22.16 -5.02
N TRP A 328 -0.81 -21.12 -4.45
CA TRP A 328 0.58 -21.14 -3.99
C TRP A 328 0.83 -22.21 -2.93
N ILE A 329 -0.06 -22.36 -1.94
CA ILE A 329 0.02 -23.42 -0.91
C ILE A 329 -0.03 -24.81 -1.54
N ALA A 330 -0.83 -25.00 -2.59
CA ALA A 330 -0.94 -26.28 -3.27
C ALA A 330 0.29 -26.62 -4.13
N GLU A 331 1.02 -25.62 -4.60
CA GLU A 331 2.22 -25.79 -5.45
C GLU A 331 3.51 -26.01 -4.62
N HIS A 332 3.57 -25.54 -3.35
CA HIS A 332 4.78 -25.49 -2.51
C HIS A 332 4.62 -26.22 -1.19
#